data_8f2404831d4e1850217fac1039b9b715
#
_entry.id   8f2404831d4e1850217fac1039b9b715
#
_cell.length_a   1.000
_cell.length_b   1.000
_cell.length_c   1.000
_cell.angle_alpha   90.00
_cell.angle_beta   90.00
_cell.angle_gamma   90.00
#
_symmetry.space_group_name_H-M   'P 1'
#
loop_
_entity.id
_entity.type
_entity.pdbx_description
1 polymer ?
#
loop_
_entity_poly.entity_id
_entity_poly.type
_entity_poly.pdbx_seq_one_letter_code
_entity_poly.pdbx_strand_id
1 'polypeptide(L)'
;MPQLSSTLSEVMTWAPATQWYRTDSLARRALWLCSLVLLTILALPPNARAAESIETDALPIEVQVDLYMAELTRLLEYDDNVGIVTLVPKIRALNIEIPDALYFIEARALQATGDAIKARESLLVYLNQAGREGRYYDEATNLLLEVRAQAAAEEARIAALIEERERAQRESEARAKQLRIKEVQTLLANAGFPRTPITGDINLLTREALAVFQVRQGLIVNAEINAETIAALRRAVPAPLLCDELAARPFEPGEYVKTQQIDAANAVTACNEALRNFPLAARLHVQYARALIASGRPNDALRAIEDHVEIGYPSAKHVMAELYLDGGLGEDGDANYLEAEKWFLEAAEQGDFIAQMDLYRLYLDGASGVRRNSVAAIRWLTAASDLQYSPATYLLAEHYEKGQGVSRDYERAAELYERLVNKNHVEAIVALADLYERGRGLARDRQRALSLFTKARELGDESVARRIERLEKSL
;
A
#
# COMPACT_ATOMS: atom_id res chain seq x y z
N MET A 1 -33.21 -26.06 -21.00
CA MET A 1 -33.81 -26.45 -19.71
C MET A 1 -34.34 -27.88 -19.56
N PRO A 2 -34.48 -28.75 -20.56
CA PRO A 2 -34.84 -30.17 -20.34
C PRO A 2 -33.66 -31.09 -19.97
N GLN A 3 -32.41 -30.66 -20.10
CA GLN A 3 -31.24 -31.55 -19.90
C GLN A 3 -30.73 -31.64 -18.45
N LEU A 4 -31.08 -30.69 -17.59
CA LEU A 4 -30.66 -30.69 -16.17
C LEU A 4 -31.39 -31.73 -15.31
N SER A 5 -32.63 -32.11 -15.68
CA SER A 5 -33.39 -33.12 -14.94
C SER A 5 -32.85 -34.57 -15.13
N SER A 6 -32.09 -34.80 -16.21
CA SER A 6 -31.45 -36.10 -16.48
C SER A 6 -30.13 -36.26 -15.75
N THR A 7 -29.46 -35.14 -15.38
CA THR A 7 -28.24 -35.14 -14.60
C THR A 7 -28.47 -35.48 -13.12
N LEU A 8 -29.60 -35.07 -12.58
CA LEU A 8 -30.00 -35.37 -11.21
C LEU A 8 -30.16 -36.86 -10.94
N SER A 9 -30.64 -37.66 -11.97
CA SER A 9 -30.88 -39.07 -11.77
C SER A 9 -29.61 -39.92 -11.62
N GLU A 10 -28.46 -39.46 -12.12
CA GLU A 10 -27.21 -40.22 -12.02
C GLU A 10 -26.30 -39.79 -10.88
N VAL A 11 -26.35 -38.55 -10.47
CA VAL A 11 -25.76 -38.15 -9.18
C VAL A 11 -26.41 -38.92 -8.04
N MET A 12 -27.71 -39.26 -8.17
CA MET A 12 -28.43 -40.12 -7.21
C MET A 12 -28.15 -41.61 -7.36
N THR A 13 -27.68 -42.09 -8.52
CA THR A 13 -27.42 -43.54 -8.71
C THR A 13 -26.04 -43.98 -8.22
N TRP A 14 -25.22 -43.06 -7.77
CA TRP A 14 -23.86 -43.33 -7.30
C TRP A 14 -23.78 -43.73 -5.81
N ALA A 15 -24.82 -44.07 -5.15
CA ALA A 15 -24.77 -44.67 -3.84
C ALA A 15 -25.46 -46.03 -3.78
N PRO A 16 -24.80 -47.14 -4.05
CA PRO A 16 -25.20 -48.36 -3.41
C PRO A 16 -24.57 -48.40 -2.01
N ALA A 17 -24.98 -47.50 -1.12
CA ALA A 17 -24.74 -47.61 0.31
C ALA A 17 -25.35 -48.89 0.90
N THR A 18 -26.08 -49.69 0.09
CA THR A 18 -26.72 -50.92 0.49
C THR A 18 -25.81 -52.13 0.48
N GLN A 19 -24.57 -52.06 -0.03
CA GLN A 19 -23.69 -53.22 -0.08
C GLN A 19 -22.72 -53.33 1.10
N TRP A 20 -22.55 -52.26 1.93
CA TRP A 20 -21.64 -52.24 3.08
C TRP A 20 -22.31 -52.43 4.45
N TYR A 21 -23.65 -52.39 4.53
CA TYR A 21 -24.38 -52.50 5.81
C TYR A 21 -24.97 -53.87 6.04
N ARG A 22 -24.12 -54.87 6.23
CA ARG A 22 -24.54 -56.17 6.77
C ARG A 22 -23.88 -56.49 8.08
N THR A 23 -23.81 -55.61 9.05
CA THR A 23 -23.60 -55.93 10.47
C THR A 23 -23.32 -54.62 11.23
N ASP A 24 -24.32 -53.96 11.77
CA ASP A 24 -24.27 -53.46 13.15
C ASP A 24 -25.56 -52.68 13.53
N SER A 25 -26.10 -53.01 14.70
CA SER A 25 -27.33 -52.44 15.23
C SER A 25 -27.18 -50.98 15.72
N LEU A 26 -25.95 -50.49 15.88
CA LEU A 26 -25.63 -49.12 16.25
C LEU A 26 -25.76 -48.16 15.05
N ALA A 27 -25.42 -48.61 13.85
CA ALA A 27 -25.53 -47.81 12.63
C ALA A 27 -26.99 -47.46 12.27
N ARG A 28 -27.95 -48.35 12.59
CA ARG A 28 -29.38 -48.08 12.38
C ARG A 28 -29.96 -47.02 13.30
N ARG A 29 -29.41 -46.85 14.52
CA ARG A 29 -29.83 -45.81 15.44
C ARG A 29 -29.26 -44.44 15.06
N ALA A 30 -28.03 -44.39 14.49
CA ALA A 30 -27.43 -43.19 13.96
C ALA A 30 -28.18 -42.65 12.72
N LEU A 31 -28.57 -43.54 11.81
CA LEU A 31 -29.38 -43.19 10.62
C LEU A 31 -30.76 -42.62 10.98
N TRP A 32 -31.40 -43.09 12.05
CA TRP A 32 -32.72 -42.60 12.50
C TRP A 32 -32.59 -41.19 13.12
N LEU A 33 -31.53 -40.92 13.86
CA LEU A 33 -31.22 -39.59 14.39
C LEU A 33 -30.82 -38.59 13.30
N CYS A 34 -30.04 -39.02 12.30
CA CYS A 34 -29.68 -38.20 11.15
C CYS A 34 -30.90 -37.86 10.27
N SER A 35 -31.83 -38.79 10.08
CA SER A 35 -33.08 -38.53 9.33
C SER A 35 -33.98 -37.52 10.04
N LEU A 36 -33.99 -37.49 11.38
CA LEU A 36 -34.76 -36.51 12.15
C LEU A 36 -34.12 -35.12 12.08
N VAL A 37 -32.78 -35.03 12.09
CA VAL A 37 -32.03 -33.78 11.91
C VAL A 37 -32.20 -33.24 10.49
N LEU A 38 -32.14 -34.11 9.47
CA LEU A 38 -32.39 -33.70 8.08
C LEU A 38 -33.80 -33.15 7.87
N LEU A 39 -34.82 -33.78 8.48
CA LEU A 39 -36.22 -33.32 8.37
C LEU A 39 -36.45 -31.96 9.08
N THR A 40 -35.72 -31.66 10.15
CA THR A 40 -35.82 -30.37 10.84
C THR A 40 -35.11 -29.26 10.07
N ILE A 41 -34.00 -29.56 9.39
CA ILE A 41 -33.27 -28.60 8.55
C ILE A 41 -34.04 -28.25 7.27
N LEU A 42 -34.73 -29.25 6.68
CA LEU A 42 -35.54 -29.04 5.47
C LEU A 42 -36.83 -28.24 5.74
N ALA A 43 -37.29 -28.13 6.99
CA ALA A 43 -38.48 -27.37 7.36
C ALA A 43 -38.27 -25.92 7.63
N LEU A 44 -37.03 -25.40 7.60
CA LEU A 44 -36.72 -23.99 7.83
C LEU A 44 -36.86 -23.13 6.57
N PRO A 45 -37.37 -21.90 6.66
CA PRO A 45 -37.44 -20.98 5.51
C PRO A 45 -36.05 -20.64 4.99
N PRO A 46 -35.88 -20.33 3.69
CA PRO A 46 -34.57 -20.14 3.05
C PRO A 46 -33.70 -19.06 3.69
N ASN A 47 -34.28 -18.08 4.34
CA ASN A 47 -33.53 -16.98 5.02
C ASN A 47 -32.97 -17.34 6.41
N ALA A 48 -33.41 -18.46 7.01
CA ALA A 48 -32.91 -18.92 8.31
C ALA A 48 -31.76 -19.94 8.18
N ARG A 49 -31.48 -20.42 6.95
CA ARG A 49 -30.47 -21.46 6.68
C ARG A 49 -29.05 -20.92 6.52
N ALA A 50 -28.87 -19.61 6.49
CA ALA A 50 -27.56 -18.96 6.33
C ALA A 50 -26.78 -18.74 7.64
N ALA A 51 -27.34 -19.14 8.79
CA ALA A 51 -26.82 -18.75 10.11
C ALA A 51 -26.28 -19.86 11.00
N GLU A 52 -26.37 -21.15 10.62
CA GLU A 52 -25.74 -22.25 11.36
C GLU A 52 -24.79 -23.04 10.45
N SER A 53 -23.50 -22.71 10.51
CA SER A 53 -22.44 -23.63 10.11
C SER A 53 -22.45 -24.77 11.14
N ILE A 54 -23.22 -25.83 10.86
CA ILE A 54 -23.00 -27.12 11.52
C ILE A 54 -21.51 -27.42 11.31
N GLU A 55 -20.76 -27.70 12.37
CA GLU A 55 -19.38 -28.22 12.28
C GLU A 55 -19.45 -29.59 11.57
N THR A 56 -19.58 -29.59 10.25
CA THR A 56 -19.68 -30.79 9.41
C THR A 56 -18.43 -31.63 9.53
N ASP A 57 -17.29 -31.02 9.88
CA ASP A 57 -16.00 -31.70 10.03
C ASP A 57 -15.96 -32.71 11.20
N ALA A 58 -16.91 -32.63 12.13
CA ALA A 58 -17.04 -33.57 13.24
C ALA A 58 -17.88 -34.83 12.91
N LEU A 59 -18.50 -34.87 11.73
CA LEU A 59 -19.34 -36.00 11.32
C LEU A 59 -18.51 -37.09 10.63
N PRO A 60 -18.98 -38.38 10.64
CA PRO A 60 -18.39 -39.42 9.82
C PRO A 60 -18.36 -39.04 8.34
N ILE A 61 -17.31 -39.49 7.60
CA ILE A 61 -17.09 -39.10 6.20
C ILE A 61 -18.30 -39.44 5.33
N GLU A 62 -18.94 -40.60 5.53
CA GLU A 62 -20.12 -40.99 4.78
C GLU A 62 -21.27 -39.99 4.95
N VAL A 63 -21.46 -39.48 6.17
CA VAL A 63 -22.52 -38.50 6.46
C VAL A 63 -22.17 -37.14 5.85
N GLN A 64 -20.89 -36.76 5.86
CA GLN A 64 -20.43 -35.53 5.19
C GLN A 64 -20.68 -35.62 3.68
N VAL A 65 -20.38 -36.74 3.05
CA VAL A 65 -20.63 -36.99 1.62
C VAL A 65 -22.12 -36.87 1.29
N ASP A 66 -22.98 -37.51 2.06
CA ASP A 66 -24.43 -37.44 1.83
C ASP A 66 -24.96 -36.02 1.95
N LEU A 67 -24.50 -35.25 2.94
CA LEU A 67 -24.87 -33.86 3.11
C LEU A 67 -24.38 -32.96 1.96
N TYR A 68 -23.14 -33.13 1.54
CA TYR A 68 -22.57 -32.33 0.44
C TYR A 68 -23.21 -32.68 -0.91
N MET A 69 -23.56 -33.96 -1.14
CA MET A 69 -24.26 -34.39 -2.36
C MET A 69 -25.69 -33.85 -2.39
N ALA A 70 -26.39 -33.85 -1.25
CA ALA A 70 -27.72 -33.26 -1.15
C ALA A 70 -27.66 -31.70 -1.39
N GLU A 71 -26.67 -31.04 -0.83
CA GLU A 71 -26.45 -29.60 -1.06
C GLU A 71 -26.08 -29.32 -2.51
N LEU A 72 -25.20 -30.12 -3.13
CA LEU A 72 -24.86 -30.00 -4.55
C LEU A 72 -26.10 -30.11 -5.43
N THR A 73 -26.98 -31.09 -5.13
CA THR A 73 -28.24 -31.28 -5.85
C THR A 73 -29.11 -30.01 -5.75
N ARG A 74 -29.23 -29.42 -4.56
CA ARG A 74 -29.98 -28.22 -4.33
C ARG A 74 -29.39 -27.05 -5.12
N LEU A 75 -28.05 -26.88 -5.09
CA LEU A 75 -27.37 -25.81 -5.82
C LEU A 75 -27.55 -25.91 -7.34
N LEU A 76 -27.58 -27.14 -7.86
CA LEU A 76 -27.86 -27.43 -9.29
C LEU A 76 -29.32 -27.12 -9.66
N GLU A 77 -30.28 -27.38 -8.79
CA GLU A 77 -31.70 -27.05 -9.01
C GLU A 77 -31.94 -25.54 -9.09
N TYR A 78 -31.20 -24.75 -8.31
CA TYR A 78 -31.33 -23.29 -8.26
C TYR A 78 -30.32 -22.56 -9.17
N ASP A 79 -29.51 -23.26 -9.95
CA ASP A 79 -28.45 -22.72 -10.82
C ASP A 79 -27.47 -21.83 -10.06
N ASP A 80 -27.21 -22.16 -8.76
CA ASP A 80 -26.29 -21.42 -7.89
C ASP A 80 -24.83 -21.81 -8.17
N ASN A 81 -24.27 -21.21 -9.21
CA ASN A 81 -22.91 -21.49 -9.65
C ASN A 81 -21.84 -21.07 -8.61
N VAL A 82 -22.08 -20.01 -7.83
CA VAL A 82 -21.19 -19.58 -6.74
C VAL A 82 -21.17 -20.61 -5.62
N GLY A 83 -22.34 -21.12 -5.24
CA GLY A 83 -22.45 -22.20 -4.27
C GLY A 83 -21.72 -23.46 -4.72
N ILE A 84 -21.85 -23.86 -5.99
CA ILE A 84 -21.15 -25.03 -6.56
C ILE A 84 -19.62 -24.86 -6.48
N VAL A 85 -19.09 -23.69 -6.90
CA VAL A 85 -17.66 -23.40 -6.86
C VAL A 85 -17.10 -23.43 -5.43
N THR A 86 -17.89 -23.07 -4.42
CA THR A 86 -17.47 -23.12 -3.01
C THR A 86 -17.62 -24.51 -2.39
N LEU A 87 -18.54 -25.33 -2.87
CA LEU A 87 -18.84 -26.65 -2.31
C LEU A 87 -17.89 -27.73 -2.85
N VAL A 88 -17.58 -27.73 -4.14
CA VAL A 88 -16.77 -28.81 -4.78
C VAL A 88 -15.39 -28.98 -4.13
N PRO A 89 -14.63 -27.94 -3.77
CA PRO A 89 -13.38 -28.10 -3.03
C PRO A 89 -13.54 -28.82 -1.68
N LYS A 90 -14.68 -28.64 -0.98
CA LYS A 90 -14.96 -29.32 0.28
C LYS A 90 -15.20 -30.83 0.05
N ILE A 91 -15.92 -31.19 -1.02
CA ILE A 91 -16.09 -32.57 -1.41
C ILE A 91 -14.74 -33.22 -1.72
N ARG A 92 -13.87 -32.53 -2.45
CA ARG A 92 -12.50 -33.04 -2.74
C ARG A 92 -11.65 -33.24 -1.49
N ALA A 93 -11.80 -32.36 -0.49
CA ALA A 93 -11.07 -32.46 0.76
C ALA A 93 -11.40 -33.71 1.58
N LEU A 94 -12.54 -34.42 1.30
CA LEU A 94 -12.91 -35.65 1.96
C LEU A 94 -12.05 -36.88 1.54
N ASN A 95 -11.20 -36.70 0.54
CA ASN A 95 -10.26 -37.70 0.04
C ASN A 95 -10.95 -39.06 -0.35
N ILE A 96 -12.11 -38.94 -0.95
CA ILE A 96 -12.90 -40.03 -1.50
C ILE A 96 -12.70 -40.14 -3.02
N GLU A 97 -13.12 -41.25 -3.62
CA GLU A 97 -13.22 -41.39 -5.08
C GLU A 97 -14.30 -40.46 -5.62
N ILE A 98 -13.91 -39.48 -6.46
CA ILE A 98 -14.78 -38.42 -6.96
C ILE A 98 -15.30 -38.82 -8.33
N PRO A 99 -16.64 -38.77 -8.58
CA PRO A 99 -17.20 -39.00 -9.90
C PRO A 99 -16.66 -38.00 -10.93
N ASP A 100 -16.26 -38.48 -12.11
CA ASP A 100 -15.76 -37.64 -13.21
C ASP A 100 -16.72 -36.49 -13.53
N ALA A 101 -18.02 -36.73 -13.49
CA ALA A 101 -19.05 -35.73 -13.73
C ALA A 101 -18.93 -34.48 -12.83
N LEU A 102 -18.38 -34.63 -11.62
CA LEU A 102 -18.22 -33.49 -10.71
C LEU A 102 -17.25 -32.46 -11.27
N TYR A 103 -16.18 -32.85 -11.96
CA TYR A 103 -15.25 -31.95 -12.61
C TYR A 103 -15.90 -31.18 -13.76
N PHE A 104 -16.81 -31.80 -14.48
CA PHE A 104 -17.57 -31.10 -15.53
C PHE A 104 -18.56 -30.08 -14.95
N ILE A 105 -19.28 -30.48 -13.88
CA ILE A 105 -20.22 -29.60 -13.17
C ILE A 105 -19.47 -28.37 -12.62
N GLU A 106 -18.33 -28.59 -11.96
CA GLU A 106 -17.48 -27.52 -11.45
C GLU A 106 -17.00 -26.59 -12.57
N ALA A 107 -16.54 -27.15 -13.68
CA ALA A 107 -16.05 -26.37 -14.81
C ALA A 107 -17.14 -25.44 -15.38
N ARG A 108 -18.38 -25.93 -15.49
CA ARG A 108 -19.51 -25.10 -15.92
C ARG A 108 -19.79 -23.96 -14.92
N ALA A 109 -19.77 -24.25 -13.64
CA ALA A 109 -19.99 -23.25 -12.60
C ALA A 109 -18.86 -22.22 -12.59
N LEU A 110 -17.59 -22.64 -12.76
CA LEU A 110 -16.45 -21.76 -12.87
C LEU A 110 -16.51 -20.85 -14.12
N GLN A 111 -16.92 -21.40 -15.27
CA GLN A 111 -17.15 -20.60 -16.48
C GLN A 111 -18.26 -19.56 -16.27
N ALA A 112 -19.36 -19.95 -15.63
CA ALA A 112 -20.47 -19.04 -15.34
C ALA A 112 -20.10 -17.94 -14.34
N THR A 113 -19.17 -18.21 -13.42
CA THR A 113 -18.64 -17.23 -12.44
C THR A 113 -17.45 -16.42 -12.96
N GLY A 114 -16.94 -16.72 -14.16
CA GLY A 114 -15.90 -15.98 -14.85
C GLY A 114 -14.48 -16.45 -14.57
N ASP A 115 -14.25 -17.56 -13.87
CA ASP A 115 -12.92 -18.15 -13.64
C ASP A 115 -12.55 -19.13 -14.77
N ALA A 116 -12.16 -18.60 -15.91
CA ALA A 116 -11.86 -19.39 -17.10
C ALA A 116 -10.62 -20.28 -16.94
N ILE A 117 -9.65 -19.90 -16.10
CA ILE A 117 -8.43 -20.68 -15.84
C ILE A 117 -8.80 -21.98 -15.13
N LYS A 118 -9.50 -21.90 -13.99
CA LYS A 118 -9.93 -23.09 -13.25
C LYS A 118 -10.96 -23.91 -14.01
N ALA A 119 -11.86 -23.26 -14.77
CA ALA A 119 -12.80 -23.98 -15.64
C ALA A 119 -12.05 -24.87 -16.65
N ARG A 120 -11.02 -24.35 -17.30
CA ARG A 120 -10.15 -25.12 -18.20
C ARG A 120 -9.47 -26.28 -17.49
N GLU A 121 -8.92 -26.05 -16.29
CA GLU A 121 -8.26 -27.10 -15.50
C GLU A 121 -9.22 -28.24 -15.16
N SER A 122 -10.42 -27.92 -14.65
CA SER A 122 -11.42 -28.92 -14.32
C SER A 122 -11.92 -29.71 -15.55
N LEU A 123 -12.06 -29.03 -16.72
CA LEU A 123 -12.39 -29.73 -17.98
C LEU A 123 -11.29 -30.68 -18.41
N LEU A 124 -10.04 -30.30 -18.30
CA LEU A 124 -8.91 -31.18 -18.65
C LEU A 124 -8.87 -32.43 -17.74
N VAL A 125 -9.13 -32.25 -16.44
CA VAL A 125 -9.23 -33.40 -15.50
C VAL A 125 -10.36 -34.30 -15.92
N TYR A 126 -11.56 -33.75 -16.18
CA TYR A 126 -12.70 -34.53 -16.64
C TYR A 126 -12.38 -35.35 -17.91
N LEU A 127 -11.87 -34.69 -18.96
CA LEU A 127 -11.58 -35.36 -20.25
C LEU A 127 -10.47 -36.40 -20.14
N ASN A 128 -9.51 -36.25 -19.23
CA ASN A 128 -8.46 -37.22 -18.98
C ASN A 128 -9.00 -38.46 -18.22
N GLN A 129 -9.93 -38.29 -17.29
CA GLN A 129 -10.48 -39.38 -16.48
C GLN A 129 -11.59 -40.12 -17.23
N ALA A 130 -12.58 -39.43 -17.75
CA ALA A 130 -13.74 -39.99 -18.40
C ALA A 130 -13.46 -40.48 -19.83
N GLY A 131 -12.46 -39.90 -20.51
CA GLY A 131 -12.12 -40.24 -21.90
C GLY A 131 -13.28 -39.96 -22.86
N ARG A 132 -13.24 -40.61 -24.02
CA ARG A 132 -14.25 -40.46 -25.09
C ARG A 132 -15.61 -41.11 -24.74
N GLU A 133 -15.64 -42.01 -23.79
CA GLU A 133 -16.86 -42.69 -23.33
C GLU A 133 -17.58 -41.91 -22.21
N GLY A 134 -16.95 -40.82 -21.75
CA GLY A 134 -17.52 -39.92 -20.75
C GLY A 134 -18.84 -39.31 -21.24
N ARG A 135 -19.86 -39.32 -20.38
CA ARG A 135 -21.23 -38.85 -20.72
C ARG A 135 -21.27 -37.41 -21.25
N TYR A 136 -20.40 -36.52 -20.76
CA TYR A 136 -20.36 -35.12 -21.12
C TYR A 136 -19.17 -34.79 -22.03
N TYR A 137 -18.64 -35.78 -22.78
CA TYR A 137 -17.44 -35.60 -23.59
C TYR A 137 -17.59 -34.49 -24.63
N ASP A 138 -18.70 -34.49 -25.38
CA ASP A 138 -18.92 -33.47 -26.41
C ASP A 138 -19.15 -32.09 -25.84
N GLU A 139 -19.94 -31.97 -24.76
CA GLU A 139 -20.17 -30.71 -24.08
C GLU A 139 -18.88 -30.18 -23.44
N ALA A 140 -18.09 -31.04 -22.79
CA ALA A 140 -16.82 -30.68 -22.19
C ALA A 140 -15.79 -30.20 -23.23
N THR A 141 -15.76 -30.85 -24.39
CA THR A 141 -14.87 -30.50 -25.50
C THR A 141 -15.26 -29.12 -26.07
N ASN A 142 -16.55 -28.89 -26.28
CA ASN A 142 -17.06 -27.60 -26.77
C ASN A 142 -16.77 -26.49 -25.76
N LEU A 143 -17.06 -26.72 -24.48
CA LEU A 143 -16.81 -25.78 -23.40
C LEU A 143 -15.30 -25.48 -23.26
N LEU A 144 -14.44 -26.49 -23.42
CA LEU A 144 -12.98 -26.29 -23.41
C LEU A 144 -12.51 -25.37 -24.53
N LEU A 145 -13.12 -25.47 -25.73
CA LEU A 145 -12.82 -24.55 -26.84
C LEU A 145 -13.23 -23.12 -26.53
N GLU A 146 -14.37 -22.92 -25.86
CA GLU A 146 -14.86 -21.59 -25.45
C GLU A 146 -13.96 -20.96 -24.39
N VAL A 147 -13.65 -21.69 -23.32
CA VAL A 147 -12.88 -21.15 -22.18
C VAL A 147 -11.37 -21.01 -22.45
N ARG A 148 -10.84 -21.76 -23.45
CA ARG A 148 -9.40 -21.79 -23.73
C ARG A 148 -8.84 -20.41 -24.08
N ALA A 149 -9.54 -19.67 -24.93
CA ALA A 149 -9.10 -18.33 -25.35
C ALA A 149 -9.23 -17.33 -24.18
N GLN A 150 -10.27 -17.43 -23.39
CA GLN A 150 -10.51 -16.59 -22.21
C GLN A 150 -9.45 -16.86 -21.13
N ALA A 151 -9.17 -18.13 -20.83
CA ALA A 151 -8.13 -18.53 -19.88
C ALA A 151 -6.74 -18.03 -20.31
N ALA A 152 -6.38 -18.15 -21.61
CA ALA A 152 -5.11 -17.66 -22.11
C ALA A 152 -4.99 -16.14 -22.03
N ALA A 153 -6.08 -15.40 -22.27
CA ALA A 153 -6.11 -13.95 -22.13
C ALA A 153 -5.98 -13.52 -20.68
N GLU A 154 -6.60 -14.21 -19.75
CA GLU A 154 -6.52 -13.95 -18.32
C GLU A 154 -5.13 -14.28 -17.77
N GLU A 155 -4.53 -15.40 -18.15
CA GLU A 155 -3.13 -15.74 -17.83
C GLU A 155 -2.15 -14.67 -18.32
N ALA A 156 -2.33 -14.20 -19.57
CA ALA A 156 -1.50 -13.13 -20.11
C ALA A 156 -1.67 -11.81 -19.33
N ARG A 157 -2.89 -11.49 -18.92
CA ARG A 157 -3.18 -10.32 -18.09
C ARG A 157 -2.52 -10.42 -16.71
N ILE A 158 -2.63 -11.57 -16.07
CA ILE A 158 -1.99 -11.83 -14.76
C ILE A 158 -0.46 -11.72 -14.90
N ALA A 159 0.12 -12.33 -15.93
CA ALA A 159 1.56 -12.25 -16.19
C ALA A 159 2.03 -10.80 -16.41
N ALA A 160 1.28 -9.99 -17.16
CA ALA A 160 1.58 -8.58 -17.36
C ALA A 160 1.52 -7.77 -16.03
N LEU A 161 0.54 -8.03 -15.18
CA LEU A 161 0.43 -7.39 -13.86
C LEU A 161 1.58 -7.78 -12.93
N ILE A 162 2.02 -9.05 -12.97
CA ILE A 162 3.19 -9.51 -12.20
C ILE A 162 4.45 -8.79 -12.67
N GLU A 163 4.67 -8.73 -13.98
CA GLU A 163 5.83 -8.05 -14.58
C GLU A 163 5.85 -6.54 -14.23
N GLU A 164 4.71 -5.89 -14.31
CA GLU A 164 4.55 -4.47 -13.93
C GLU A 164 4.87 -4.27 -12.43
N ARG A 165 4.36 -5.14 -11.55
CA ARG A 165 4.64 -5.10 -10.11
C ARG A 165 6.13 -5.30 -9.82
N GLU A 166 6.78 -6.27 -10.46
CA GLU A 166 8.21 -6.51 -10.29
C GLU A 166 9.06 -5.35 -10.81
N ARG A 167 8.65 -4.70 -11.93
CA ARG A 167 9.31 -3.51 -12.44
C ARG A 167 9.19 -2.36 -11.43
N ALA A 168 8.00 -2.08 -10.94
CA ALA A 168 7.75 -1.05 -9.95
C ALA A 168 8.55 -1.30 -8.65
N GLN A 169 8.65 -2.57 -8.23
CA GLN A 169 9.47 -2.93 -7.07
C GLN A 169 10.94 -2.66 -7.30
N ARG A 170 11.51 -3.09 -8.46
CA ARG A 170 12.93 -2.83 -8.81
C ARG A 170 13.23 -1.33 -8.88
N GLU A 171 12.33 -0.54 -9.47
CA GLU A 171 12.45 0.92 -9.53
C GLU A 171 12.41 1.55 -8.12
N SER A 172 11.52 1.08 -7.25
CA SER A 172 11.43 1.52 -5.86
C SER A 172 12.70 1.21 -5.07
N GLU A 173 13.24 0.00 -5.21
CA GLU A 173 14.49 -0.41 -4.55
C GLU A 173 15.70 0.41 -5.06
N ALA A 174 15.80 0.63 -6.37
CA ALA A 174 16.84 1.46 -6.95
C ALA A 174 16.78 2.89 -6.44
N ARG A 175 15.56 3.46 -6.36
CA ARG A 175 15.31 4.78 -5.82
C ARG A 175 15.65 4.87 -4.32
N ALA A 176 15.27 3.88 -3.53
CA ALA A 176 15.62 3.82 -2.10
C ALA A 176 17.14 3.78 -1.89
N LYS A 177 17.87 3.03 -2.74
CA LYS A 177 19.34 3.00 -2.73
C LYS A 177 19.94 4.37 -3.03
N GLN A 178 19.46 5.04 -4.07
CA GLN A 178 19.91 6.40 -4.41
C GLN A 178 19.67 7.38 -3.27
N LEU A 179 18.51 7.33 -2.64
CA LEU A 179 18.17 8.22 -1.52
C LEU A 179 19.07 7.99 -0.32
N ARG A 180 19.39 6.72 0.00
CA ARG A 180 20.32 6.40 1.06
C ARG A 180 21.72 6.96 0.79
N ILE A 181 22.19 6.93 -0.46
CA ILE A 181 23.47 7.53 -0.85
C ILE A 181 23.40 9.06 -0.69
N LYS A 182 22.32 9.70 -1.13
CA LYS A 182 22.13 11.16 -0.95
C LYS A 182 22.10 11.56 0.53
N GLU A 183 21.43 10.77 1.38
CA GLU A 183 21.47 10.98 2.84
C GLU A 183 22.91 11.00 3.36
N VAL A 184 23.71 10.00 2.99
CA VAL A 184 25.11 9.90 3.44
C VAL A 184 25.95 11.06 2.91
N GLN A 185 25.78 11.46 1.65
CA GLN A 185 26.46 12.62 1.08
C GLN A 185 26.08 13.92 1.82
N THR A 186 24.81 14.07 2.18
CA THR A 186 24.31 15.19 2.99
C THR A 186 24.92 15.19 4.39
N LEU A 187 24.96 14.01 5.04
CA LEU A 187 25.57 13.89 6.36
C LEU A 187 27.09 14.17 6.32
N LEU A 188 27.80 13.75 5.26
CA LEU A 188 29.20 14.09 5.05
C LEU A 188 29.40 15.59 4.88
N ALA A 189 28.55 16.29 4.09
CA ALA A 189 28.61 17.74 3.95
C ALA A 189 28.41 18.44 5.30
N ASN A 190 27.46 17.95 6.12
CA ASN A 190 27.21 18.46 7.47
C ASN A 190 28.34 18.13 8.46
N ALA A 191 29.07 17.03 8.25
CA ALA A 191 30.21 16.63 9.06
C ALA A 191 31.53 17.29 8.64
N GLY A 192 31.49 18.29 7.74
CA GLY A 192 32.65 19.05 7.34
C GLY A 192 33.35 18.56 6.07
N PHE A 193 32.62 17.86 5.18
CA PHE A 193 33.09 17.46 3.85
C PHE A 193 32.24 18.15 2.73
N PRO A 194 32.21 19.47 2.64
CA PRO A 194 31.26 20.20 1.77
C PRO A 194 31.49 19.96 0.27
N ARG A 195 32.65 19.47 -0.15
CA ARG A 195 32.95 19.16 -1.54
C ARG A 195 32.42 17.81 -2.00
N THR A 196 31.68 17.09 -1.14
CA THR A 196 31.04 15.82 -1.52
C THR A 196 29.78 16.12 -2.31
N PRO A 197 29.72 15.85 -3.62
CA PRO A 197 28.54 16.17 -4.42
C PRO A 197 27.36 15.25 -4.05
N ILE A 198 26.15 15.83 -3.96
CA ILE A 198 24.94 15.11 -3.57
C ILE A 198 24.22 14.61 -4.82
N THR A 199 24.76 13.57 -5.43
CA THR A 199 24.26 13.01 -6.71
C THR A 199 23.36 11.80 -6.54
N GLY A 200 23.48 11.11 -5.43
CA GLY A 200 22.86 9.79 -5.23
C GLY A 200 23.69 8.63 -5.78
N ASP A 201 24.90 8.90 -6.29
CA ASP A 201 25.86 7.90 -6.75
C ASP A 201 27.14 7.96 -5.92
N ILE A 202 27.72 6.81 -5.64
CA ILE A 202 28.99 6.73 -4.91
C ILE A 202 30.13 7.01 -5.89
N ASN A 203 30.50 8.27 -6.00
CA ASN A 203 31.66 8.72 -6.78
C ASN A 203 32.96 8.70 -5.96
N LEU A 204 34.07 9.05 -6.61
CA LEU A 204 35.40 9.06 -5.96
C LEU A 204 35.42 10.00 -4.74
N LEU A 205 34.89 11.21 -4.85
CA LEU A 205 34.87 12.19 -3.76
C LEU A 205 34.04 11.69 -2.56
N THR A 206 32.90 11.03 -2.82
CA THR A 206 32.11 10.39 -1.75
C THR A 206 32.90 9.30 -1.03
N ARG A 207 33.63 8.46 -1.77
CA ARG A 207 34.48 7.41 -1.19
C ARG A 207 35.64 7.96 -0.37
N GLU A 208 36.32 8.98 -0.87
CA GLU A 208 37.41 9.65 -0.15
C GLU A 208 36.89 10.31 1.13
N ALA A 209 35.77 11.02 1.06
CA ALA A 209 35.14 11.63 2.23
C ALA A 209 34.73 10.58 3.28
N LEU A 210 34.13 9.47 2.85
CA LEU A 210 33.79 8.33 3.74
C LEU A 210 35.03 7.75 4.39
N ALA A 211 36.10 7.48 3.63
CA ALA A 211 37.34 6.94 4.16
C ALA A 211 37.99 7.86 5.21
N VAL A 212 38.08 9.16 4.90
CA VAL A 212 38.62 10.16 5.84
C VAL A 212 37.73 10.27 7.09
N PHE A 213 36.42 10.24 6.92
CA PHE A 213 35.48 10.27 8.05
C PHE A 213 35.65 9.01 8.92
N GLN A 214 35.71 7.82 8.32
CA GLN A 214 35.91 6.56 9.04
C GLN A 214 37.23 6.57 9.83
N VAL A 215 38.33 7.06 9.24
CA VAL A 215 39.61 7.23 9.96
C VAL A 215 39.43 8.15 11.18
N ARG A 216 38.80 9.31 11.00
CA ARG A 216 38.58 10.28 12.09
C ARG A 216 37.74 9.72 13.23
N GLN A 217 36.83 8.80 12.93
CA GLN A 217 35.93 8.19 13.91
C GLN A 217 36.46 6.85 14.47
N GLY A 218 37.65 6.38 14.04
CA GLY A 218 38.21 5.11 14.45
C GLY A 218 37.42 3.90 13.96
N LEU A 219 36.71 4.05 12.83
CA LEU A 219 35.94 2.97 12.21
C LEU A 219 36.80 2.16 11.24
N ILE A 220 36.25 1.00 10.79
CA ILE A 220 36.87 0.23 9.72
C ILE A 220 36.86 1.06 8.43
N VAL A 221 38.03 1.27 7.85
CA VAL A 221 38.22 2.09 6.65
C VAL A 221 38.01 1.24 5.41
N ASN A 222 36.80 1.25 4.87
CA ASN A 222 36.44 0.52 3.64
C ASN A 222 35.72 1.41 2.61
N ALA A 223 35.48 2.66 2.94
CA ALA A 223 34.70 3.61 2.14
C ALA A 223 33.30 3.09 1.77
N GLU A 224 32.72 2.23 2.59
CA GLU A 224 31.39 1.68 2.39
C GLU A 224 30.34 2.36 3.27
N ILE A 225 29.12 2.43 2.73
CA ILE A 225 27.95 2.93 3.44
C ILE A 225 27.33 1.76 4.23
N ASN A 226 27.76 1.60 5.47
CA ASN A 226 27.19 0.62 6.40
C ASN A 226 26.46 1.30 7.57
N ALA A 227 25.76 0.52 8.37
CA ALA A 227 24.96 1.04 9.49
C ALA A 227 25.82 1.78 10.53
N GLU A 228 27.03 1.30 10.80
CA GLU A 228 27.95 1.89 11.76
C GLU A 228 28.45 3.25 11.29
N THR A 229 28.87 3.34 10.02
CA THR A 229 29.29 4.62 9.39
C THR A 229 28.15 5.63 9.38
N ILE A 230 26.92 5.23 9.03
CA ILE A 230 25.76 6.12 9.07
C ILE A 230 25.47 6.57 10.50
N ALA A 231 25.50 5.68 11.47
CA ALA A 231 25.28 6.05 12.87
C ALA A 231 26.34 7.02 13.40
N ALA A 232 27.61 6.81 12.99
CA ALA A 232 28.69 7.73 13.33
C ALA A 232 28.52 9.10 12.65
N LEU A 233 28.14 9.13 11.37
CA LEU A 233 27.82 10.36 10.64
C LEU A 233 26.68 11.15 11.31
N ARG A 234 25.61 10.48 11.71
CA ARG A 234 24.50 11.11 12.42
C ARG A 234 24.92 11.65 13.79
N ARG A 235 25.84 10.98 14.49
CA ARG A 235 26.41 11.49 15.76
C ARG A 235 27.42 12.62 15.57
N ALA A 236 28.13 12.65 14.45
CA ALA A 236 29.08 13.72 14.13
C ALA A 236 28.40 15.04 13.76
N VAL A 237 27.13 14.99 13.37
CA VAL A 237 26.27 16.18 13.30
C VAL A 237 26.00 16.59 14.74
N PRO A 238 26.30 17.85 15.15
CA PRO A 238 26.09 18.27 16.53
C PRO A 238 24.65 18.02 16.98
N ALA A 239 24.49 17.73 18.28
CA ALA A 239 23.17 17.64 18.92
C ALA A 239 22.31 18.87 18.60
N PRO A 240 20.99 18.82 18.75
CA PRO A 240 20.12 19.98 18.47
C PRO A 240 20.69 21.23 19.15
N LEU A 241 20.98 22.22 18.33
CA LEU A 241 21.44 23.54 18.75
C LEU A 241 20.21 24.44 18.81
N LEU A 242 20.32 25.57 19.50
CA LEU A 242 19.23 26.55 19.53
C LEU A 242 18.82 27.01 18.10
N CYS A 243 19.75 27.02 17.16
CA CYS A 243 19.47 27.27 15.74
C CYS A 243 18.55 26.17 15.16
N ASP A 244 18.80 24.90 15.51
CA ASP A 244 17.96 23.78 15.07
C ASP A 244 16.53 23.88 15.64
N GLU A 245 16.40 24.31 16.91
CA GLU A 245 15.08 24.50 17.54
C GLU A 245 14.27 25.62 16.91
N LEU A 246 14.95 26.72 16.51
CA LEU A 246 14.30 27.91 15.99
C LEU A 246 14.08 27.92 14.47
N ALA A 247 14.86 27.17 13.72
CA ALA A 247 14.83 27.21 12.24
C ALA A 247 14.99 25.87 11.53
N ALA A 248 14.80 24.73 12.23
CA ALA A 248 14.94 23.41 11.65
C ALA A 248 13.99 23.14 10.49
N ARG A 249 14.46 22.33 9.56
CA ARG A 249 13.63 21.68 8.52
C ARG A 249 13.20 20.28 8.98
N PRO A 250 12.16 19.69 8.40
CA PRO A 250 11.77 18.31 8.73
C PRO A 250 12.96 17.35 8.57
N PHE A 251 13.08 16.39 9.50
CA PHE A 251 14.19 15.42 9.60
C PHE A 251 15.58 15.99 9.92
N GLU A 252 15.69 17.30 10.13
CA GLU A 252 16.84 17.90 10.80
C GLU A 252 16.67 17.79 12.33
N PRO A 253 17.73 17.93 13.12
CA PRO A 253 17.59 18.07 14.57
C PRO A 253 16.69 19.27 14.92
N GLY A 254 15.77 19.07 15.86
CA GLY A 254 14.75 20.06 16.24
C GLY A 254 13.38 19.80 15.61
N GLU A 255 12.38 20.59 16.00
CA GLU A 255 11.05 20.55 15.41
C GLU A 255 11.00 21.43 14.16
N TYR A 256 10.29 20.96 13.12
CA TYR A 256 10.15 21.73 11.89
C TYR A 256 9.41 23.05 12.12
N VAL A 257 10.07 24.13 11.74
CA VAL A 257 9.51 25.48 11.75
C VAL A 257 9.38 25.99 10.30
N LYS A 258 8.17 26.36 9.89
CA LYS A 258 7.96 27.00 8.58
C LYS A 258 8.66 28.36 8.55
N THR A 259 9.22 28.76 7.40
CA THR A 259 9.98 30.02 7.28
C THR A 259 9.19 31.23 7.80
N GLN A 260 7.87 31.26 7.54
CA GLN A 260 6.99 32.35 8.01
C GLN A 260 6.70 32.32 9.53
N GLN A 261 7.05 31.22 10.22
CA GLN A 261 6.84 31.03 11.66
C GLN A 261 8.14 31.18 12.47
N ILE A 262 9.28 31.41 11.80
CA ILE A 262 10.57 31.56 12.44
C ILE A 262 10.57 32.86 13.27
N ASP A 263 10.95 32.76 14.54
CA ASP A 263 11.35 33.93 15.33
C ASP A 263 12.67 34.49 14.80
N ALA A 264 12.57 35.39 13.83
CA ALA A 264 13.69 35.84 13.03
C ALA A 264 14.85 36.41 13.86
N ALA A 265 14.57 37.22 14.89
CA ALA A 265 15.59 37.85 15.71
C ALA A 265 16.42 36.84 16.51
N ASN A 266 15.74 35.95 17.18
CA ASN A 266 16.38 34.90 17.97
C ASN A 266 17.07 33.87 17.09
N ALA A 267 16.44 33.44 15.96
CA ALA A 267 17.02 32.49 15.04
C ALA A 267 18.28 33.00 14.35
N VAL A 268 18.30 34.25 13.87
CA VAL A 268 19.50 34.85 13.27
C VAL A 268 20.68 34.87 14.26
N THR A 269 20.40 35.21 15.51
CA THR A 269 21.44 35.23 16.55
C THR A 269 21.96 33.85 16.86
N ALA A 270 21.06 32.90 17.11
CA ALA A 270 21.40 31.50 17.45
C ALA A 270 22.14 30.80 16.31
N CYS A 271 21.68 30.96 15.06
CA CYS A 271 22.32 30.34 13.90
C CYS A 271 23.69 30.94 13.60
N ASN A 272 23.86 32.25 13.78
CA ASN A 272 25.18 32.90 13.65
C ASN A 272 26.17 32.40 14.71
N GLU A 273 25.73 32.21 15.96
CA GLU A 273 26.54 31.60 17.01
C GLU A 273 26.89 30.16 16.70
N ALA A 274 25.92 29.37 16.25
CA ALA A 274 26.13 27.99 15.83
C ALA A 274 27.16 27.88 14.69
N LEU A 275 27.10 28.75 13.69
CA LEU A 275 28.06 28.82 12.58
C LEU A 275 29.47 29.21 13.00
N ARG A 276 29.68 30.00 14.07
CA ARG A 276 31.02 30.25 14.63
C ARG A 276 31.66 28.95 15.15
N ASN A 277 30.86 28.07 15.72
CA ASN A 277 31.33 26.79 16.26
C ASN A 277 31.43 25.69 15.21
N PHE A 278 30.55 25.72 14.19
CA PHE A 278 30.42 24.72 13.15
C PHE A 278 30.33 25.35 11.75
N PRO A 279 31.37 26.02 11.28
CA PRO A 279 31.34 26.85 10.07
C PRO A 279 31.14 26.07 8.77
N LEU A 280 31.32 24.74 8.78
CA LEU A 280 31.17 23.87 7.61
C LEU A 280 29.87 23.06 7.61
N ALA A 281 29.00 23.27 8.59
CA ALA A 281 27.76 22.52 8.70
C ALA A 281 26.69 23.11 7.74
N ALA A 282 26.54 22.49 6.56
CA ALA A 282 25.64 22.98 5.50
C ALA A 282 24.21 23.24 5.98
N ARG A 283 23.67 22.39 6.87
CA ARG A 283 22.33 22.61 7.43
C ARG A 283 22.21 23.92 8.19
N LEU A 284 23.26 24.34 8.95
CA LEU A 284 23.24 25.59 9.72
C LEU A 284 23.24 26.81 8.82
N HIS A 285 23.92 26.75 7.67
CA HIS A 285 23.85 27.82 6.66
C HIS A 285 22.46 27.95 6.07
N VAL A 286 21.79 26.82 5.78
CA VAL A 286 20.40 26.79 5.30
C VAL A 286 19.45 27.38 6.34
N GLN A 287 19.57 26.96 7.61
CA GLN A 287 18.73 27.44 8.70
C GLN A 287 18.98 28.96 8.94
N TYR A 288 20.24 29.40 8.88
CA TYR A 288 20.59 30.81 8.97
C TYR A 288 19.99 31.61 7.82
N ALA A 289 20.07 31.13 6.59
CA ALA A 289 19.46 31.80 5.45
C ALA A 289 17.94 31.91 5.59
N ARG A 290 17.26 30.87 6.07
CA ARG A 290 15.81 30.89 6.36
C ARG A 290 15.47 31.94 7.44
N ALA A 291 16.27 32.01 8.49
CA ALA A 291 16.13 33.07 9.52
C ALA A 291 16.35 34.48 8.94
N LEU A 292 17.30 34.62 8.01
CA LEU A 292 17.55 35.90 7.31
C LEU A 292 16.39 36.29 6.39
N ILE A 293 15.77 35.31 5.65
CA ILE A 293 14.55 35.56 4.87
C ILE A 293 13.43 36.04 5.81
N ALA A 294 13.18 35.32 6.90
CA ALA A 294 12.16 35.71 7.88
C ALA A 294 12.41 37.08 8.50
N SER A 295 13.66 37.55 8.52
CA SER A 295 14.03 38.92 8.99
C SER A 295 14.00 39.98 7.90
N GLY A 296 13.57 39.67 6.67
CA GLY A 296 13.55 40.59 5.55
C GLY A 296 14.93 40.94 4.98
N ARG A 297 15.89 40.00 5.09
CA ARG A 297 17.29 40.18 4.63
C ARG A 297 17.67 39.20 3.50
N PRO A 298 17.01 39.25 2.33
CA PRO A 298 17.17 38.22 1.27
C PRO A 298 18.59 38.21 0.69
N ASN A 299 19.26 39.34 0.54
CA ASN A 299 20.63 39.40 0.02
C ASN A 299 21.65 38.76 0.97
N ASP A 300 21.41 38.85 2.29
CA ASP A 300 22.26 38.19 3.28
C ASP A 300 21.98 36.65 3.28
N ALA A 301 20.71 36.25 3.10
CA ALA A 301 20.33 34.86 2.96
C ALA A 301 20.98 34.22 1.73
N LEU A 302 20.97 34.91 0.58
CA LEU A 302 21.67 34.46 -0.62
C LEU A 302 23.16 34.21 -0.35
N ARG A 303 23.87 35.17 0.25
CA ARG A 303 25.28 34.99 0.59
C ARG A 303 25.54 33.83 1.54
N ALA A 304 24.60 33.54 2.43
CA ALA A 304 24.77 32.47 3.39
C ALA A 304 24.67 31.04 2.75
N ILE A 305 24.04 30.93 1.59
CA ILE A 305 23.82 29.62 0.90
C ILE A 305 24.55 29.48 -0.43
N GLU A 306 25.16 30.53 -0.98
CA GLU A 306 25.73 30.57 -2.33
C GLU A 306 26.70 29.39 -2.58
N ASP A 307 27.69 29.18 -1.72
CA ASP A 307 28.63 28.08 -1.79
C ASP A 307 27.93 26.72 -1.74
N HIS A 308 26.83 26.61 -0.96
CA HIS A 308 26.08 25.37 -0.79
C HIS A 308 25.18 25.06 -1.98
N VAL A 309 24.71 26.08 -2.69
CA VAL A 309 24.01 25.91 -3.98
C VAL A 309 24.96 25.40 -5.05
N GLU A 310 26.20 26.00 -5.14
CA GLU A 310 27.20 25.55 -6.10
C GLU A 310 27.63 24.10 -5.92
N ILE A 311 27.81 23.65 -4.68
CA ILE A 311 28.11 22.22 -4.41
C ILE A 311 26.91 21.30 -4.56
N GLY A 312 25.72 21.83 -4.86
CA GLY A 312 24.52 21.07 -5.12
C GLY A 312 23.74 20.60 -3.87
N TYR A 313 23.88 21.29 -2.73
CA TYR A 313 23.13 20.93 -1.52
C TYR A 313 21.62 21.17 -1.71
N PRO A 314 20.75 20.14 -1.68
CA PRO A 314 19.36 20.26 -2.09
C PRO A 314 18.57 21.30 -1.29
N SER A 315 18.78 21.34 0.02
CA SER A 315 18.09 22.29 0.90
C SER A 315 18.52 23.76 0.65
N ALA A 316 19.76 24.00 0.20
CA ALA A 316 20.17 25.35 -0.21
C ALA A 316 19.47 25.77 -1.51
N LYS A 317 19.31 24.85 -2.47
CA LYS A 317 18.52 25.09 -3.69
C LYS A 317 17.05 25.37 -3.40
N HIS A 318 16.47 24.65 -2.41
CA HIS A 318 15.11 24.96 -1.96
C HIS A 318 15.00 26.37 -1.40
N VAL A 319 15.95 26.80 -0.55
CA VAL A 319 15.98 28.20 -0.02
C VAL A 319 16.17 29.22 -1.14
N MET A 320 16.93 28.87 -2.19
CA MET A 320 17.03 29.74 -3.39
C MET A 320 15.64 29.91 -4.04
N ALA A 321 14.85 28.86 -4.15
CA ALA A 321 13.49 28.97 -4.66
C ALA A 321 12.59 29.83 -3.74
N GLU A 322 12.69 29.67 -2.40
CA GLU A 322 11.97 30.54 -1.44
C GLU A 322 12.32 32.00 -1.65
N LEU A 323 13.60 32.35 -1.88
CA LEU A 323 14.05 33.74 -2.14
C LEU A 323 13.38 34.34 -3.38
N TYR A 324 13.16 33.56 -4.44
CA TYR A 324 12.42 34.02 -5.61
C TYR A 324 10.92 34.13 -5.36
N LEU A 325 10.35 33.27 -4.53
CA LEU A 325 8.92 33.34 -4.17
C LEU A 325 8.59 34.55 -3.30
N ASP A 326 9.47 34.89 -2.37
CA ASP A 326 9.27 36.03 -1.48
C ASP A 326 9.59 37.37 -2.15
N GLY A 327 9.95 37.36 -3.44
CA GLY A 327 10.31 38.54 -4.18
C GLY A 327 11.71 39.09 -3.84
N GLY A 328 12.45 38.44 -2.95
CA GLY A 328 13.76 38.90 -2.47
C GLY A 328 14.83 38.98 -3.57
N LEU A 329 14.69 38.22 -4.65
CA LEU A 329 15.54 38.18 -5.83
C LEU A 329 14.78 38.52 -7.11
N GLY A 330 13.52 38.90 -7.03
CA GLY A 330 12.69 39.31 -8.15
C GLY A 330 13.02 40.72 -8.62
N GLU A 331 12.78 41.03 -9.89
CA GLU A 331 12.77 42.39 -10.39
C GLU A 331 11.61 43.15 -9.71
N ASP A 332 11.88 44.36 -9.26
CA ASP A 332 10.91 45.23 -8.54
C ASP A 332 10.35 44.67 -7.21
N GLY A 333 10.94 43.58 -6.66
CA GLY A 333 10.50 42.96 -5.42
C GLY A 333 9.31 42.02 -5.59
N ASP A 334 8.96 41.66 -6.83
CA ASP A 334 7.85 40.74 -7.14
C ASP A 334 8.30 39.26 -7.13
N ALA A 335 7.39 38.37 -6.77
CA ALA A 335 7.63 36.95 -6.80
C ALA A 335 7.89 36.43 -8.23
N ASN A 336 8.97 35.70 -8.41
CA ASN A 336 9.31 35.05 -9.68
C ASN A 336 9.05 33.52 -9.60
N TYR A 337 7.82 33.12 -9.88
CA TYR A 337 7.41 31.72 -9.81
C TYR A 337 8.12 30.81 -10.83
N LEU A 338 8.57 31.34 -11.99
CA LEU A 338 9.28 30.55 -12.99
C LEU A 338 10.70 30.21 -12.53
N GLU A 339 11.42 31.15 -11.94
CA GLU A 339 12.74 30.88 -11.37
C GLU A 339 12.63 29.98 -10.13
N ALA A 340 11.63 30.24 -9.26
CA ALA A 340 11.35 29.39 -8.12
C ALA A 340 11.06 27.93 -8.55
N GLU A 341 10.24 27.70 -9.61
CA GLU A 341 9.97 26.38 -10.16
C GLU A 341 11.26 25.64 -10.55
N LYS A 342 12.19 26.31 -11.24
CA LYS A 342 13.47 25.71 -11.64
C LYS A 342 14.26 25.21 -10.44
N TRP A 343 14.42 26.07 -9.43
CA TRP A 343 15.17 25.73 -8.24
C TRP A 343 14.47 24.66 -7.39
N PHE A 344 13.14 24.69 -7.31
CA PHE A 344 12.39 23.61 -6.69
C PHE A 344 12.57 22.30 -7.43
N LEU A 345 12.55 22.29 -8.78
CA LEU A 345 12.80 21.09 -9.58
C LEU A 345 14.17 20.50 -9.29
N GLU A 346 15.22 21.33 -9.28
CA GLU A 346 16.58 20.88 -8.99
C GLU A 346 16.71 20.30 -7.57
N ALA A 347 16.08 20.91 -6.57
CA ALA A 347 16.07 20.42 -5.20
C ALA A 347 15.26 19.11 -5.09
N ALA A 348 14.06 19.07 -5.68
CA ALA A 348 13.14 17.95 -5.64
C ALA A 348 13.69 16.70 -6.33
N GLU A 349 14.35 16.85 -7.46
CA GLU A 349 15.03 15.77 -8.19
C GLU A 349 16.17 15.14 -7.37
N GLN A 350 16.79 15.93 -6.52
CA GLN A 350 17.83 15.47 -5.58
C GLN A 350 17.25 14.90 -4.27
N GLY A 351 15.91 14.84 -4.13
CA GLY A 351 15.22 14.22 -3.02
C GLY A 351 14.89 15.16 -1.86
N ASP A 352 14.93 16.48 -2.07
CA ASP A 352 14.39 17.42 -1.09
C ASP A 352 12.86 17.34 -1.09
N PHE A 353 12.31 16.68 -0.08
CA PHE A 353 10.86 16.41 -0.03
C PHE A 353 10.03 17.66 0.27
N ILE A 354 10.61 18.74 0.83
CA ILE A 354 9.90 20.01 0.98
C ILE A 354 9.74 20.65 -0.41
N ALA A 355 10.81 20.68 -1.20
CA ALA A 355 10.72 21.12 -2.60
C ALA A 355 9.70 20.30 -3.40
N GLN A 356 9.61 18.97 -3.16
CA GLN A 356 8.59 18.14 -3.77
C GLN A 356 7.17 18.53 -3.34
N MET A 357 6.97 18.88 -2.08
CA MET A 357 5.68 19.37 -1.57
C MET A 357 5.33 20.76 -2.11
N ASP A 358 6.31 21.62 -2.29
CA ASP A 358 6.09 22.97 -2.85
C ASP A 358 5.77 22.89 -4.35
N LEU A 359 6.44 22.01 -5.10
CA LEU A 359 6.07 21.68 -6.49
C LEU A 359 4.67 21.07 -6.58
N TYR A 360 4.30 20.19 -5.65
CA TYR A 360 2.94 19.65 -5.59
C TYR A 360 1.92 20.79 -5.49
N ARG A 361 2.11 21.74 -4.57
CA ARG A 361 1.20 22.89 -4.40
C ARG A 361 1.22 23.79 -5.63
N LEU A 362 2.43 24.13 -6.11
CA LEU A 362 2.61 25.00 -7.27
C LEU A 362 1.90 24.46 -8.52
N TYR A 363 2.00 23.15 -8.79
CA TYR A 363 1.30 22.54 -9.92
C TYR A 363 -0.17 22.27 -9.65
N LEU A 364 -0.60 22.10 -8.41
CA LEU A 364 -2.03 21.93 -8.07
C LEU A 364 -2.80 23.24 -8.28
N ASP A 365 -2.25 24.36 -7.79
CA ASP A 365 -2.91 25.67 -7.78
C ASP A 365 -2.58 26.47 -9.04
N GLY A 366 -1.38 26.31 -9.59
CA GLY A 366 -0.82 27.16 -10.61
C GLY A 366 -0.38 28.51 -10.02
N ALA A 367 0.45 29.25 -10.75
CA ALA A 367 0.91 30.59 -10.36
C ALA A 367 1.24 31.41 -11.62
N SER A 368 1.65 32.67 -11.47
CA SER A 368 2.04 33.51 -12.59
C SER A 368 3.18 32.85 -13.40
N GLY A 369 2.93 32.53 -14.66
CA GLY A 369 3.84 31.81 -15.55
C GLY A 369 3.84 30.27 -15.40
N VAL A 370 3.41 29.72 -14.28
CA VAL A 370 3.36 28.27 -14.02
C VAL A 370 1.93 27.76 -14.16
N ARG A 371 1.72 26.88 -15.15
CA ARG A 371 0.38 26.31 -15.42
C ARG A 371 0.02 25.21 -14.43
N ARG A 372 -1.26 25.16 -14.07
CA ARG A 372 -1.81 24.02 -13.32
C ARG A 372 -1.55 22.72 -14.06
N ASN A 373 -1.05 21.71 -13.33
CA ASN A 373 -0.76 20.38 -13.85
C ASN A 373 -0.95 19.34 -12.75
N SER A 374 -2.18 18.83 -12.62
CA SER A 374 -2.52 17.87 -11.58
C SER A 374 -1.71 16.57 -11.67
N VAL A 375 -1.31 16.15 -12.88
CA VAL A 375 -0.49 14.93 -13.06
C VAL A 375 0.93 15.16 -12.49
N ALA A 376 1.54 16.30 -12.79
CA ALA A 376 2.84 16.66 -12.22
C ALA A 376 2.75 16.85 -10.69
N ALA A 377 1.66 17.47 -10.21
CA ALA A 377 1.42 17.62 -8.78
C ALA A 377 1.41 16.26 -8.06
N ILE A 378 0.60 15.31 -8.55
CA ILE A 378 0.52 13.96 -7.96
C ILE A 378 1.86 13.21 -8.06
N ARG A 379 2.60 13.38 -9.15
CA ARG A 379 3.94 12.78 -9.27
C ARG A 379 4.88 13.24 -8.15
N TRP A 380 4.91 14.55 -7.86
CA TRP A 380 5.75 15.07 -6.81
C TRP A 380 5.25 14.70 -5.40
N LEU A 381 3.93 14.69 -5.20
CA LEU A 381 3.34 14.21 -3.96
C LEU A 381 3.68 12.74 -3.69
N THR A 382 3.65 11.90 -4.74
CA THR A 382 4.07 10.50 -4.65
C THR A 382 5.54 10.40 -4.27
N ALA A 383 6.41 11.21 -4.91
CA ALA A 383 7.84 11.23 -4.58
C ALA A 383 8.09 11.57 -3.10
N ALA A 384 7.38 12.56 -2.55
CA ALA A 384 7.49 12.92 -1.13
C ALA A 384 6.94 11.81 -0.20
N SER A 385 5.86 11.13 -0.61
CA SER A 385 5.31 9.97 0.12
C SER A 385 6.29 8.80 0.15
N ASP A 386 7.00 8.55 -0.94
CA ASP A 386 8.01 7.47 -1.04
C ASP A 386 9.21 7.74 -0.10
N LEU A 387 9.48 9.00 0.22
CA LEU A 387 10.44 9.42 1.25
C LEU A 387 9.90 9.27 2.68
N GLN A 388 8.74 8.63 2.83
CA GLN A 388 8.07 8.40 4.11
C GLN A 388 7.65 9.69 4.84
N TYR A 389 7.50 10.79 4.13
CA TYR A 389 6.94 12.02 4.68
C TYR A 389 5.44 11.83 4.91
N SER A 390 5.04 11.72 6.17
CA SER A 390 3.66 11.37 6.56
C SER A 390 2.59 12.32 6.00
N PRO A 391 2.78 13.65 6.00
CA PRO A 391 1.81 14.55 5.38
C PRO A 391 1.61 14.31 3.88
N ALA A 392 2.68 13.99 3.14
CA ALA A 392 2.56 13.65 1.72
C ALA A 392 1.81 12.34 1.51
N THR A 393 2.10 11.31 2.34
CA THR A 393 1.42 10.01 2.27
C THR A 393 -0.07 10.16 2.55
N TYR A 394 -0.44 10.99 3.53
CA TYR A 394 -1.85 11.27 3.85
C TYR A 394 -2.57 11.99 2.71
N LEU A 395 -1.99 13.06 2.17
CA LEU A 395 -2.57 13.80 1.05
C LEU A 395 -2.71 12.92 -0.20
N LEU A 396 -1.72 12.06 -0.49
CA LEU A 396 -1.79 11.12 -1.61
C LEU A 396 -2.94 10.12 -1.45
N ALA A 397 -3.16 9.62 -0.22
CA ALA A 397 -4.29 8.76 0.08
C ALA A 397 -5.63 9.48 -0.16
N GLU A 398 -5.76 10.74 0.28
CA GLU A 398 -6.94 11.55 0.01
C GLU A 398 -7.19 11.76 -1.50
N HIS A 399 -6.14 11.98 -2.30
CA HIS A 399 -6.25 12.10 -3.74
C HIS A 399 -6.80 10.83 -4.39
N TYR A 400 -6.33 9.64 -3.96
CA TYR A 400 -6.89 8.37 -4.42
C TYR A 400 -8.33 8.15 -3.93
N GLU A 401 -8.64 8.50 -2.68
CA GLU A 401 -10.00 8.38 -2.14
C GLU A 401 -11.01 9.26 -2.88
N LYS A 402 -10.61 10.50 -3.19
CA LYS A 402 -11.49 11.51 -3.82
C LYS A 402 -11.47 11.43 -5.36
N GLY A 403 -10.46 10.82 -5.96
CA GLY A 403 -10.24 10.81 -7.40
C GLY A 403 -9.81 12.17 -7.94
N GLN A 404 -8.98 12.91 -7.21
CA GLN A 404 -8.51 14.26 -7.57
C GLN A 404 -7.12 14.20 -8.19
N GLY A 405 -7.00 14.47 -9.48
CA GLY A 405 -5.73 14.38 -10.23
C GLY A 405 -5.28 12.96 -10.55
N VAL A 406 -5.93 11.95 -9.98
CA VAL A 406 -5.77 10.51 -10.26
C VAL A 406 -7.14 9.85 -10.34
N SER A 407 -7.23 8.68 -10.94
CA SER A 407 -8.44 7.85 -10.87
C SER A 407 -8.72 7.47 -9.42
N ARG A 408 -9.99 7.52 -9.03
CA ARG A 408 -10.38 7.12 -7.68
C ARG A 408 -10.09 5.66 -7.43
N ASP A 409 -9.33 5.39 -6.36
CA ASP A 409 -8.89 4.06 -5.97
C ASP A 409 -8.88 3.96 -4.43
N TYR A 410 -9.94 3.38 -3.89
CA TYR A 410 -10.09 3.21 -2.44
C TYR A 410 -9.15 2.16 -1.85
N GLU A 411 -8.76 1.15 -2.63
CA GLU A 411 -7.81 0.11 -2.20
C GLU A 411 -6.43 0.74 -1.99
N ARG A 412 -5.99 1.52 -2.97
CA ARG A 412 -4.73 2.26 -2.88
C ARG A 412 -4.74 3.30 -1.76
N ALA A 413 -5.86 3.99 -1.55
CA ALA A 413 -6.03 4.91 -0.42
C ALA A 413 -5.88 4.19 0.92
N ALA A 414 -6.53 3.02 1.07
CA ALA A 414 -6.44 2.21 2.29
C ALA A 414 -5.01 1.75 2.59
N GLU A 415 -4.26 1.27 1.59
CA GLU A 415 -2.84 0.90 1.74
C GLU A 415 -1.99 2.06 2.27
N LEU A 416 -2.20 3.26 1.74
CA LEU A 416 -1.47 4.46 2.16
C LEU A 416 -1.86 4.89 3.58
N TYR A 417 -3.14 4.87 3.93
CA TYR A 417 -3.57 5.13 5.30
C TYR A 417 -3.03 4.08 6.28
N GLU A 418 -2.99 2.80 5.91
CA GLU A 418 -2.47 1.74 6.77
C GLU A 418 -0.99 1.93 7.11
N ARG A 419 -0.16 2.42 6.16
CA ARG A 419 1.24 2.82 6.42
C ARG A 419 1.35 3.88 7.51
N LEU A 420 0.35 4.76 7.66
CA LEU A 420 0.31 5.84 8.63
C LEU A 420 -0.24 5.43 10.00
N VAL A 421 -1.05 4.37 10.06
CA VAL A 421 -1.60 3.82 11.32
C VAL A 421 -0.48 3.40 12.27
N ASN A 422 0.61 2.85 11.75
CA ASN A 422 1.80 2.46 12.53
C ASN A 422 2.60 3.67 13.05
N LYS A 423 2.39 4.85 12.45
CA LYS A 423 2.98 6.12 12.87
C LYS A 423 2.04 6.93 13.78
N ASN A 424 0.90 6.36 14.16
CA ASN A 424 -0.13 7.02 14.98
C ASN A 424 -0.68 8.33 14.37
N HIS A 425 -0.76 8.40 13.03
CA HIS A 425 -1.34 9.56 12.34
C HIS A 425 -2.87 9.51 12.48
N VAL A 426 -3.42 10.36 13.31
CA VAL A 426 -4.81 10.28 13.76
C VAL A 426 -5.81 10.41 12.60
N GLU A 427 -5.61 11.37 11.72
CA GLU A 427 -6.49 11.59 10.56
C GLU A 427 -6.50 10.38 9.60
N ALA A 428 -5.36 9.73 9.40
CA ALA A 428 -5.27 8.53 8.59
C ALA A 428 -5.95 7.33 9.25
N ILE A 429 -5.85 7.20 10.58
CA ILE A 429 -6.55 6.16 11.33
C ILE A 429 -8.06 6.32 11.18
N VAL A 430 -8.58 7.54 11.28
CA VAL A 430 -10.01 7.85 11.09
C VAL A 430 -10.44 7.57 9.65
N ALA A 431 -9.66 7.99 8.67
CA ALA A 431 -9.97 7.75 7.25
C ALA A 431 -10.02 6.26 6.92
N LEU A 432 -9.05 5.46 7.41
CA LEU A 432 -9.05 4.01 7.24
C LEU A 432 -10.25 3.34 7.92
N ALA A 433 -10.61 3.79 9.13
CA ALA A 433 -11.80 3.31 9.82
C ALA A 433 -13.07 3.56 9.01
N ASP A 434 -13.17 4.71 8.34
CA ASP A 434 -14.28 5.05 7.44
C ASP A 434 -14.36 4.11 6.23
N LEU A 435 -13.22 3.74 5.65
CA LEU A 435 -13.18 2.79 4.54
C LEU A 435 -13.66 1.41 4.97
N TYR A 436 -13.23 0.90 6.14
CA TYR A 436 -13.73 -0.37 6.72
C TYR A 436 -15.22 -0.31 7.09
N GLU A 437 -15.69 0.78 7.73
CA GLU A 437 -17.11 0.92 8.09
C GLU A 437 -18.02 0.86 6.87
N ARG A 438 -17.59 1.46 5.75
CA ARG A 438 -18.39 1.57 4.51
C ARG A 438 -18.12 0.44 3.52
N GLY A 439 -17.06 -0.34 3.67
CA GLY A 439 -16.64 -1.36 2.70
C GLY A 439 -16.18 -0.75 1.38
N ARG A 440 -15.37 0.31 1.43
CA ARG A 440 -14.84 1.00 0.24
C ARG A 440 -13.39 0.58 0.02
N GLY A 441 -13.11 -0.09 -1.10
CA GLY A 441 -11.78 -0.61 -1.43
C GLY A 441 -11.30 -1.79 -0.56
N LEU A 442 -12.04 -2.09 0.51
CA LEU A 442 -11.80 -3.17 1.45
C LEU A 442 -13.12 -3.88 1.77
N ALA A 443 -13.06 -5.14 2.18
CA ALA A 443 -14.22 -5.82 2.73
C ALA A 443 -14.74 -5.05 3.95
N ARG A 444 -16.06 -4.90 4.02
CA ARG A 444 -16.68 -4.18 5.14
C ARG A 444 -16.39 -4.91 6.45
N ASP A 445 -15.74 -4.23 7.38
CA ASP A 445 -15.39 -4.76 8.70
C ASP A 445 -15.68 -3.72 9.80
N ARG A 446 -16.82 -3.87 10.46
CA ARG A 446 -17.25 -2.97 11.53
C ARG A 446 -16.42 -3.13 12.81
N GLN A 447 -15.91 -4.34 13.07
CA GLN A 447 -15.06 -4.58 14.25
C GLN A 447 -13.71 -3.89 14.06
N ARG A 448 -13.13 -4.02 12.87
CA ARG A 448 -11.88 -3.33 12.52
C ARG A 448 -12.07 -1.81 12.55
N ALA A 449 -13.17 -1.29 12.01
CA ALA A 449 -13.50 0.13 12.07
C ALA A 449 -13.63 0.62 13.53
N LEU A 450 -14.32 -0.12 14.41
CA LEU A 450 -14.45 0.20 15.82
C LEU A 450 -13.08 0.25 16.51
N SER A 451 -12.23 -0.74 16.27
CA SER A 451 -10.86 -0.79 16.83
C SER A 451 -10.04 0.44 16.41
N LEU A 452 -10.11 0.85 15.14
CA LEU A 452 -9.40 2.02 14.64
C LEU A 452 -9.94 3.34 15.21
N PHE A 453 -11.27 3.52 15.29
CA PHE A 453 -11.84 4.70 15.95
C PHE A 453 -11.49 4.78 17.43
N THR A 454 -11.46 3.63 18.13
CA THR A 454 -11.01 3.57 19.52
C THR A 454 -9.56 4.02 19.65
N LYS A 455 -8.68 3.54 18.76
CA LYS A 455 -7.28 3.99 18.70
C LYS A 455 -7.16 5.49 18.44
N ALA A 456 -7.98 6.06 17.52
CA ALA A 456 -7.96 7.49 17.26
C ALA A 456 -8.36 8.31 18.51
N ARG A 457 -9.38 7.84 19.25
CA ARG A 457 -9.78 8.45 20.53
C ARG A 457 -8.69 8.38 21.58
N GLU A 458 -8.00 7.25 21.72
CA GLU A 458 -6.86 7.10 22.64
C GLU A 458 -5.71 8.06 22.30
N LEU A 459 -5.58 8.43 21.03
CA LEU A 459 -4.61 9.43 20.55
C LEU A 459 -5.13 10.89 20.65
N GLY A 460 -6.33 11.10 21.22
CA GLY A 460 -6.88 12.41 21.55
C GLY A 460 -7.96 12.92 20.60
N ASP A 461 -8.41 12.14 19.61
CA ASP A 461 -9.52 12.56 18.74
C ASP A 461 -10.88 12.21 19.35
N GLU A 462 -11.41 13.14 20.14
CA GLU A 462 -12.76 12.99 20.74
C GLU A 462 -13.91 13.09 19.72
N SER A 463 -13.65 13.54 18.48
CA SER A 463 -14.69 13.69 17.46
C SER A 463 -15.32 12.37 17.03
N VAL A 464 -14.59 11.26 17.21
CA VAL A 464 -15.03 9.90 16.85
C VAL A 464 -15.96 9.23 17.87
N ALA A 465 -16.16 9.82 19.04
CA ALA A 465 -16.93 9.22 20.17
C ALA A 465 -18.34 8.75 19.74
N ARG A 466 -19.10 9.57 19.00
CA ARG A 466 -20.44 9.21 18.51
C ARG A 466 -20.41 8.05 17.50
N ARG A 467 -19.32 7.89 16.76
CA ARG A 467 -19.16 6.80 15.79
C ARG A 467 -18.89 5.48 16.50
N ILE A 468 -18.05 5.51 17.53
CA ILE A 468 -17.77 4.38 18.39
C ILE A 468 -19.08 3.87 19.02
N GLU A 469 -19.85 4.75 19.70
CA GLU A 469 -21.12 4.37 20.32
C GLU A 469 -22.12 3.75 19.33
N ARG A 470 -22.20 4.29 18.12
CA ARG A 470 -23.07 3.75 17.06
C ARG A 470 -22.62 2.36 16.59
N LEU A 471 -21.33 2.14 16.43
CA LEU A 471 -20.79 0.85 15.99
C LEU A 471 -20.96 -0.21 17.09
N GLU A 472 -20.70 0.12 18.37
CA GLU A 472 -20.91 -0.78 19.51
C GLU A 472 -22.36 -1.26 19.61
N LYS A 473 -23.34 -0.39 19.30
CA LYS A 473 -24.76 -0.77 19.29
C LYS A 473 -25.16 -1.62 18.09
N SER A 474 -24.34 -1.64 17.03
CA SER A 474 -24.63 -2.31 15.75
C SER A 474 -23.87 -3.62 15.54
N LEU A 475 -22.93 -3.97 16.43
CA LEU A 475 -22.19 -5.23 16.49
C LEU A 475 -22.86 -6.22 17.45
#